data_4b025a5b57f773c32dd3cc759c086370
#
_entry.id   4b025a5b57f773c32dd3cc759c086370
#
_cell.length_a   1.000
_cell.length_b   1.000
_cell.length_c   1.000
_cell.angle_alpha   90.00
_cell.angle_beta   90.00
_cell.angle_gamma   90.00
#
_symmetry.space_group_name_H-M   'P 1'
#
loop_
_entity.id
_entity.type
_entity.pdbx_description
1 polymer ?
#
loop_
_entity_poly.entity_id
_entity_poly.type
_entity_poly.pdbx_seq_one_letter_code
_entity_poly.pdbx_strand_id
1 'polypeptide(L)'
;MATKEPVQVGEAVGIIAAQSIGEPGTQLTMRTFHTGGVAGGDITQGLPRVEELFEARKPKGLAIITEIPGVAVINDTKKKREVIVTDQETGESKTYLIPYGSRIKITDGQILEAGDELTEGSVNPHDILRIKGVRAVQDYMIREVQRVYRLQGVEISDKHIEVIVRQMLKKIRIEDNGDTEFLPGTLVDFLEYEDVNEQMEKEGKQPADGKQVMLGITKASLATNSFLSAASFQETTKVLP
;
A
#
# COMPACT_ATOMS: atom_id res chain seq x y z
N MET A 1 -4.08 25.43 -3.77
CA MET A 1 -4.68 25.87 -2.53
C MET A 1 -5.34 27.22 -2.72
N ALA A 2 -6.10 27.70 -1.76
CA ALA A 2 -6.77 29.00 -1.90
C ALA A 2 -5.79 30.15 -2.16
N THR A 3 -4.62 30.15 -1.53
CA THR A 3 -3.56 31.15 -1.71
C THR A 3 -2.69 30.94 -2.95
N LYS A 4 -2.69 29.75 -3.55
CA LYS A 4 -1.78 29.31 -4.65
C LYS A 4 -0.28 29.41 -4.28
N GLU A 5 0.05 29.58 -3.03
CA GLU A 5 1.41 29.63 -2.53
C GLU A 5 1.89 28.26 -2.02
N PRO A 6 3.20 28.00 -2.00
CA PRO A 6 3.77 26.82 -1.35
C PRO A 6 3.46 26.80 0.13
N VAL A 7 3.36 25.61 0.71
CA VAL A 7 3.11 25.40 2.14
C VAL A 7 4.33 25.90 2.94
N GLN A 8 4.10 26.63 4.03
CA GLN A 8 5.15 27.11 4.92
C GLN A 8 5.38 26.13 6.08
N VAL A 9 6.57 26.20 6.67
CA VAL A 9 6.90 25.42 7.86
C VAL A 9 5.99 25.83 9.01
N GLY A 10 5.36 24.83 9.66
CA GLY A 10 4.41 25.06 10.75
C GLY A 10 2.95 24.92 10.34
N GLU A 11 2.62 24.79 9.05
CA GLU A 11 1.25 24.50 8.63
C GLU A 11 0.84 23.06 8.95
N ALA A 12 -0.39 22.90 9.49
CA ALA A 12 -0.94 21.62 9.90
C ALA A 12 -1.50 20.82 8.70
N VAL A 13 -0.66 20.51 7.71
CA VAL A 13 -1.09 19.85 6.45
C VAL A 13 -1.71 18.48 6.67
N GLY A 14 -1.24 17.73 7.66
CA GLY A 14 -1.80 16.42 8.02
C GLY A 14 -3.23 16.51 8.55
N ILE A 15 -3.52 17.50 9.40
CA ILE A 15 -4.88 17.75 9.92
C ILE A 15 -5.80 18.17 8.78
N ILE A 16 -5.34 19.07 7.91
CA ILE A 16 -6.10 19.51 6.74
C ILE A 16 -6.41 18.32 5.81
N ALA A 17 -5.43 17.45 5.58
CA ALA A 17 -5.63 16.25 4.78
C ALA A 17 -6.64 15.30 5.42
N ALA A 18 -6.52 15.03 6.72
CA ALA A 18 -7.42 14.15 7.45
C ALA A 18 -8.87 14.68 7.45
N GLN A 19 -9.06 15.98 7.65
CA GLN A 19 -10.38 16.62 7.59
C GLN A 19 -10.97 16.58 6.17
N SER A 20 -10.17 16.84 5.14
CA SER A 20 -10.61 16.84 3.74
C SER A 20 -11.01 15.44 3.26
N ILE A 21 -10.41 14.39 3.83
CA ILE A 21 -10.77 12.99 3.55
C ILE A 21 -11.94 12.54 4.44
N GLY A 22 -11.96 12.95 5.72
CA GLY A 22 -12.92 12.48 6.71
C GLY A 22 -14.30 13.12 6.61
N GLU A 23 -14.38 14.40 6.27
CA GLU A 23 -15.67 15.10 6.15
C GLU A 23 -16.58 14.43 5.12
N PRO A 24 -16.15 14.21 3.86
CA PRO A 24 -16.98 13.50 2.89
C PRO A 24 -17.22 12.03 3.26
N GLY A 25 -16.36 11.42 4.08
CA GLY A 25 -16.50 10.06 4.58
C GLY A 25 -17.83 9.84 5.33
N THR A 26 -18.28 10.83 6.10
CA THR A 26 -19.58 10.78 6.79
C THR A 26 -20.74 10.68 5.80
N GLN A 27 -20.66 11.38 4.67
CA GLN A 27 -21.67 11.33 3.62
C GLN A 27 -21.65 9.97 2.88
N LEU A 28 -20.49 9.36 2.74
CA LEU A 28 -20.33 8.00 2.16
C LEU A 28 -21.06 6.95 3.00
N THR A 29 -20.97 6.99 4.33
CA THR A 29 -21.68 6.05 5.21
C THR A 29 -23.18 6.19 5.11
N MET A 30 -23.72 7.39 5.01
CA MET A 30 -25.15 7.62 4.87
C MET A 30 -25.71 7.07 3.53
N ARG A 31 -24.94 7.14 2.46
CA ARG A 31 -25.38 6.68 1.13
C ARG A 31 -25.27 5.16 0.92
N THR A 32 -24.35 4.48 1.58
CA THR A 32 -24.19 3.02 1.47
C THR A 32 -25.32 2.23 2.12
N PHE A 33 -26.05 2.83 3.07
CA PHE A 33 -27.26 2.21 3.65
C PHE A 33 -28.44 2.17 2.66
N HIS A 34 -28.41 2.97 1.60
CA HIS A 34 -29.51 3.03 0.62
C HIS A 34 -29.25 2.25 -0.68
N THR A 35 -28.02 1.85 -0.94
CA THR A 35 -27.69 0.97 -2.06
C THR A 35 -27.66 -0.48 -1.60
N GLY A 36 -28.86 -1.01 -1.31
CA GLY A 36 -29.05 -2.41 -0.99
C GLY A 36 -28.53 -3.32 -2.09
N GLY A 37 -27.56 -4.14 -1.73
CA GLY A 37 -27.34 -5.45 -2.29
C GLY A 37 -27.24 -5.58 -3.81
N VAL A 38 -26.06 -5.30 -4.37
CA VAL A 38 -25.65 -6.10 -5.52
C VAL A 38 -24.79 -7.25 -4.98
N ALA A 39 -25.42 -8.44 -4.98
CA ALA A 39 -24.77 -9.69 -4.66
C ALA A 39 -23.66 -9.96 -5.68
N GLY A 40 -22.46 -9.65 -5.32
CA GLY A 40 -21.27 -9.90 -6.10
C GLY A 40 -20.06 -9.90 -5.20
N GLY A 41 -19.79 -11.06 -4.57
CA GLY A 41 -18.50 -11.42 -3.99
C GLY A 41 -17.92 -10.50 -2.91
N ASP A 42 -17.18 -11.05 -2.02
CA ASP A 42 -16.44 -10.52 -0.85
C ASP A 42 -15.59 -9.23 -1.05
N ILE A 43 -15.90 -8.39 -2.03
CA ILE A 43 -15.17 -7.14 -2.30
C ILE A 43 -15.72 -6.04 -1.40
N THR A 44 -14.88 -5.56 -0.49
CA THR A 44 -15.19 -4.43 0.38
C THR A 44 -15.37 -3.16 -0.45
N GLN A 45 -16.50 -2.47 -0.30
CA GLN A 45 -16.85 -1.25 -1.04
C GLN A 45 -17.11 -0.07 -0.09
N GLY A 46 -17.04 1.14 -0.64
CA GLY A 46 -17.32 2.35 0.13
C GLY A 46 -16.28 2.69 1.19
N LEU A 47 -16.74 3.31 2.28
CA LEU A 47 -15.86 3.75 3.38
C LEU A 47 -15.04 2.61 4.02
N PRO A 48 -15.58 1.40 4.24
CA PRO A 48 -14.78 0.28 4.73
C PRO A 48 -13.57 -0.06 3.82
N ARG A 49 -13.68 0.16 2.51
CA ARG A 49 -12.55 -0.01 1.58
C ARG A 49 -11.47 1.05 1.77
N VAL A 50 -11.87 2.30 2.03
CA VAL A 50 -10.93 3.39 2.32
C VAL A 50 -10.18 3.10 3.63
N GLU A 51 -10.88 2.63 4.67
CA GLU A 51 -10.28 2.21 5.93
C GLU A 51 -9.29 1.05 5.73
N GLU A 52 -9.68 0.03 4.96
CA GLU A 52 -8.82 -1.12 4.63
C GLU A 52 -7.53 -0.68 3.93
N LEU A 53 -7.62 0.27 3.00
CA LEU A 53 -6.46 0.83 2.29
C LEU A 53 -5.55 1.62 3.23
N PHE A 54 -6.09 2.56 4.03
CA PHE A 54 -5.29 3.37 4.94
C PHE A 54 -4.72 2.59 6.11
N GLU A 55 -5.36 1.51 6.56
CA GLU A 55 -4.78 0.60 7.55
C GLU A 55 -3.86 -0.46 6.93
N ALA A 56 -3.66 -0.41 5.62
CA ALA A 56 -2.83 -1.36 4.87
C ALA A 56 -3.19 -2.82 5.20
N ARG A 57 -4.50 -3.10 5.39
CA ARG A 57 -5.00 -4.46 5.67
C ARG A 57 -5.00 -5.30 4.41
N LYS A 58 -4.82 -6.59 4.58
CA LYS A 58 -5.00 -7.56 3.49
C LYS A 58 -6.47 -7.59 3.08
N PRO A 59 -6.81 -7.37 1.80
CA PRO A 59 -8.18 -7.39 1.32
C PRO A 59 -8.86 -8.74 1.54
N LYS A 60 -10.17 -8.74 1.83
CA LYS A 60 -10.96 -9.97 1.96
C LYS A 60 -11.08 -10.70 0.61
N GLY A 61 -11.43 -9.97 -0.44
CA GLY A 61 -11.46 -10.47 -1.83
C GLY A 61 -10.12 -10.22 -2.53
N LEU A 62 -9.09 -10.99 -2.17
CA LEU A 62 -7.74 -10.78 -2.69
C LEU A 62 -7.62 -11.20 -4.15
N ALA A 63 -7.14 -10.29 -5.01
CA ALA A 63 -6.66 -10.62 -6.34
C ALA A 63 -5.29 -11.32 -6.28
N ILE A 64 -5.13 -12.37 -7.05
CA ILE A 64 -3.83 -13.00 -7.25
C ILE A 64 -3.12 -12.23 -8.34
N ILE A 65 -1.88 -11.82 -8.07
CA ILE A 65 -1.01 -11.10 -9.01
C ILE A 65 0.19 -11.94 -9.37
N THR A 66 0.74 -11.73 -10.57
CA THR A 66 1.99 -12.40 -10.97
C THR A 66 3.20 -11.72 -10.32
N GLU A 67 4.18 -12.51 -9.89
CA GLU A 67 5.44 -12.00 -9.34
C GLU A 67 6.54 -11.85 -10.40
N ILE A 68 6.39 -12.57 -11.52
CA ILE A 68 7.34 -12.55 -12.63
C ILE A 68 6.64 -12.09 -13.91
N PRO A 69 7.34 -11.43 -14.84
CA PRO A 69 6.82 -11.17 -16.15
C PRO A 69 6.79 -12.47 -16.97
N GLY A 70 5.99 -12.54 -18.02
CA GLY A 70 6.02 -13.69 -18.91
C GLY A 70 4.69 -13.99 -19.59
N VAL A 71 4.62 -15.15 -20.22
CA VAL A 71 3.41 -15.63 -20.88
C VAL A 71 2.61 -16.51 -19.94
N ALA A 72 1.32 -16.21 -19.82
CA ALA A 72 0.40 -16.96 -18.99
C ALA A 72 -0.22 -18.15 -19.74
N VAL A 73 -0.19 -19.32 -19.14
CA VAL A 73 -0.91 -20.51 -19.60
C VAL A 73 -1.94 -20.92 -18.53
N ILE A 74 -3.18 -21.06 -18.95
CA ILE A 74 -4.28 -21.41 -18.05
C ILE A 74 -4.57 -22.91 -18.14
N ASN A 75 -4.34 -23.61 -17.03
CA ASN A 75 -4.69 -25.01 -16.88
C ASN A 75 -5.92 -25.16 -16.01
N ASP A 76 -7.08 -25.33 -16.63
CA ASP A 76 -8.35 -25.55 -15.94
C ASP A 76 -8.76 -27.02 -16.02
N THR A 77 -8.47 -27.76 -14.96
CA THR A 77 -8.86 -29.17 -14.82
C THR A 77 -9.95 -29.31 -13.75
N LYS A 78 -10.80 -30.33 -13.86
CA LYS A 78 -11.89 -30.58 -12.89
C LYS A 78 -11.45 -30.63 -11.41
N LYS A 79 -10.16 -30.80 -11.14
CA LYS A 79 -9.59 -30.88 -9.78
C LYS A 79 -8.76 -29.70 -9.37
N LYS A 80 -8.18 -28.94 -10.34
CA LYS A 80 -7.28 -27.81 -10.07
C LYS A 80 -7.42 -26.75 -11.16
N ARG A 81 -7.46 -25.52 -10.75
CA ARG A 81 -7.33 -24.34 -11.61
C ARG A 81 -5.99 -23.69 -11.34
N GLU A 82 -5.13 -23.70 -12.35
CA GLU A 82 -3.76 -23.19 -12.23
C GLU A 82 -3.46 -22.24 -13.38
N VAL A 83 -2.74 -21.16 -13.07
CA VAL A 83 -2.15 -20.26 -14.07
C VAL A 83 -0.63 -20.42 -13.95
N ILE A 84 0.02 -20.77 -15.03
CA ILE A 84 1.48 -20.88 -15.12
C ILE A 84 1.96 -19.67 -15.89
N VAL A 85 2.80 -18.86 -15.28
CA VAL A 85 3.48 -17.74 -15.94
C VAL A 85 4.91 -18.14 -16.18
N THR A 86 5.36 -18.08 -17.44
CA THR A 86 6.72 -18.42 -17.84
C THR A 86 7.40 -17.20 -18.42
N ASP A 87 8.51 -16.82 -17.82
CA ASP A 87 9.38 -15.78 -18.34
C ASP A 87 10.14 -16.32 -19.56
N GLN A 88 10.05 -15.63 -20.67
CA GLN A 88 10.70 -16.02 -21.91
C GLN A 88 12.21 -15.74 -21.95
N GLU A 89 12.68 -14.79 -21.10
CA GLU A 89 14.09 -14.41 -21.07
C GLU A 89 14.90 -15.29 -20.11
N THR A 90 14.36 -15.55 -18.92
CA THR A 90 15.04 -16.34 -17.87
C THR A 90 14.68 -17.82 -17.91
N GLY A 91 13.56 -18.20 -18.56
CA GLY A 91 13.00 -19.55 -18.54
C GLY A 91 12.38 -19.95 -17.20
N GLU A 92 12.29 -19.02 -16.25
CA GLU A 92 11.65 -19.26 -14.96
C GLU A 92 10.14 -19.39 -15.13
N SER A 93 9.54 -20.39 -14.47
CA SER A 93 8.09 -20.56 -14.47
C SER A 93 7.54 -20.60 -13.06
N LYS A 94 6.44 -19.89 -12.84
CA LYS A 94 5.73 -19.84 -11.55
C LYS A 94 4.29 -20.24 -11.71
N THR A 95 3.84 -21.16 -10.86
CA THR A 95 2.46 -21.68 -10.89
C THR A 95 1.63 -21.04 -9.79
N TYR A 96 0.50 -20.47 -10.17
CA TYR A 96 -0.46 -19.84 -9.27
C TYR A 96 -1.73 -20.70 -9.20
N LEU A 97 -2.08 -21.16 -8.00
CA LEU A 97 -3.32 -21.88 -7.74
C LEU A 97 -4.49 -20.88 -7.62
N ILE A 98 -5.50 -21.05 -8.46
CA ILE A 98 -6.69 -20.19 -8.46
C ILE A 98 -7.82 -20.89 -7.70
N PRO A 99 -8.33 -20.29 -6.60
CA PRO A 99 -9.45 -20.83 -5.86
C PRO A 99 -10.70 -20.97 -6.74
N TYR A 100 -11.50 -22.03 -6.50
CA TYR A 100 -12.80 -22.15 -7.13
C TYR A 100 -13.68 -20.98 -6.71
N GLY A 101 -14.30 -20.32 -7.69
CA GLY A 101 -15.11 -19.11 -7.46
C GLY A 101 -14.41 -17.80 -7.79
N SER A 102 -13.07 -17.78 -7.87
CA SER A 102 -12.35 -16.60 -8.37
C SER A 102 -12.49 -16.52 -9.90
N ARG A 103 -12.80 -15.33 -10.40
CA ARG A 103 -12.80 -15.04 -11.84
C ARG A 103 -11.40 -14.77 -12.33
N ILE A 104 -10.97 -15.46 -13.37
CA ILE A 104 -9.72 -15.19 -14.07
C ILE A 104 -9.94 -13.96 -14.96
N LYS A 105 -9.02 -13.00 -14.87
CA LYS A 105 -9.06 -11.72 -15.61
C LYS A 105 -8.29 -11.79 -16.92
N ILE A 106 -7.34 -12.72 -17.01
CA ILE A 106 -6.42 -12.89 -18.14
C ILE A 106 -6.94 -13.91 -19.15
N THR A 107 -6.41 -13.83 -20.37
CA THR A 107 -6.63 -14.84 -21.43
C THR A 107 -5.42 -15.76 -21.56
N ASP A 108 -5.66 -16.96 -22.06
CA ASP A 108 -4.59 -17.92 -22.32
C ASP A 108 -3.62 -17.39 -23.38
N GLY A 109 -2.31 -17.52 -23.12
CA GLY A 109 -1.25 -16.97 -23.99
C GLY A 109 -1.01 -15.47 -23.84
N GLN A 110 -1.64 -14.79 -22.88
CA GLN A 110 -1.44 -13.36 -22.64
C GLN A 110 -0.03 -13.08 -22.07
N ILE A 111 0.63 -12.05 -22.60
CA ILE A 111 1.87 -11.53 -22.04
C ILE A 111 1.54 -10.66 -20.85
N LEU A 112 2.18 -10.91 -19.72
CA LEU A 112 1.96 -10.23 -18.44
C LEU A 112 3.26 -9.57 -17.98
N GLU A 113 3.11 -8.43 -17.30
CA GLU A 113 4.17 -7.80 -16.54
C GLU A 113 4.13 -8.24 -15.06
N ALA A 114 5.26 -8.16 -14.36
CA ALA A 114 5.30 -8.43 -12.94
C ALA A 114 4.31 -7.52 -12.19
N GLY A 115 3.43 -8.12 -11.36
CA GLY A 115 2.39 -7.44 -10.62
C GLY A 115 1.05 -7.25 -11.36
N ASP A 116 0.87 -7.87 -12.53
CA ASP A 116 -0.44 -7.89 -13.19
C ASP A 116 -1.41 -8.85 -12.50
N GLU A 117 -2.69 -8.48 -12.54
CA GLU A 117 -3.75 -9.23 -11.86
C GLU A 117 -4.16 -10.47 -12.68
N LEU A 118 -4.02 -11.64 -12.11
CA LEU A 118 -4.48 -12.91 -12.69
C LEU A 118 -5.97 -13.13 -12.45
N THR A 119 -6.49 -12.65 -11.31
CA THR A 119 -7.89 -12.80 -10.93
C THR A 119 -8.54 -11.45 -10.63
N GLU A 120 -9.87 -11.39 -10.74
CA GLU A 120 -10.63 -10.25 -10.24
C GLU A 120 -10.51 -10.16 -8.72
N GLY A 121 -10.48 -8.94 -8.18
CA GLY A 121 -10.40 -8.68 -6.75
C GLY A 121 -9.65 -7.39 -6.42
N SER A 122 -9.38 -7.21 -5.15
CA SER A 122 -8.57 -6.10 -4.65
C SER A 122 -7.13 -6.56 -4.46
N VAL A 123 -6.18 -5.80 -4.98
CA VAL A 123 -4.75 -6.12 -4.81
C VAL A 123 -4.29 -5.72 -3.41
N ASN A 124 -3.42 -6.54 -2.82
CA ASN A 124 -2.79 -6.21 -1.55
C ASN A 124 -1.67 -5.17 -1.78
N PRO A 125 -1.74 -3.99 -1.13
CA PRO A 125 -0.72 -2.95 -1.29
C PRO A 125 0.71 -3.40 -0.96
N HIS A 126 0.87 -4.32 0.00
CA HIS A 126 2.18 -4.89 0.36
C HIS A 126 2.81 -5.69 -0.78
N ASP A 127 2.01 -6.40 -1.57
CA ASP A 127 2.52 -7.17 -2.71
C ASP A 127 2.92 -6.24 -3.85
N ILE A 128 2.17 -5.15 -4.08
CA ILE A 128 2.55 -4.12 -5.04
C ILE A 128 3.88 -3.47 -4.65
N LEU A 129 4.06 -3.14 -3.36
CA LEU A 129 5.31 -2.57 -2.86
C LEU A 129 6.50 -3.51 -3.11
N ARG A 130 6.30 -4.81 -2.85
CA ARG A 130 7.34 -5.83 -3.02
C ARG A 130 7.72 -6.07 -4.48
N ILE A 131 6.74 -6.03 -5.39
CA ILE A 131 6.92 -6.43 -6.80
C ILE A 131 7.21 -5.21 -7.68
N LYS A 132 6.39 -4.17 -7.58
CA LYS A 132 6.45 -2.98 -8.46
C LYS A 132 7.14 -1.77 -7.81
N GLY A 133 7.43 -1.84 -6.51
CA GLY A 133 8.11 -0.78 -5.76
C GLY A 133 7.19 0.34 -5.27
N VAL A 134 7.83 1.38 -4.70
CA VAL A 134 7.16 2.46 -3.96
C VAL A 134 6.22 3.30 -4.83
N ARG A 135 6.69 3.69 -6.02
CA ARG A 135 5.91 4.54 -6.93
C ARG A 135 4.58 3.89 -7.32
N ALA A 136 4.63 2.60 -7.65
CA ALA A 136 3.44 1.86 -8.05
C ALA A 136 2.42 1.74 -6.92
N VAL A 137 2.86 1.55 -5.67
CA VAL A 137 1.94 1.51 -4.53
C VAL A 137 1.34 2.88 -4.22
N GLN A 138 2.10 3.96 -4.38
CA GLN A 138 1.58 5.32 -4.24
C GLN A 138 0.45 5.60 -5.25
N ASP A 139 0.71 5.33 -6.53
CA ASP A 139 -0.27 5.50 -7.60
C ASP A 139 -1.51 4.60 -7.41
N TYR A 140 -1.30 3.37 -6.95
CA TYR A 140 -2.39 2.45 -6.62
C TYR A 140 -3.28 2.99 -5.49
N MET A 141 -2.68 3.44 -4.39
CA MET A 141 -3.40 3.96 -3.24
C MET A 141 -4.24 5.19 -3.61
N ILE A 142 -3.65 6.15 -4.32
CA ILE A 142 -4.35 7.35 -4.76
C ILE A 142 -5.53 6.97 -5.66
N ARG A 143 -5.30 6.12 -6.65
CA ARG A 143 -6.33 5.69 -7.60
C ARG A 143 -7.49 4.97 -6.92
N GLU A 144 -7.21 4.04 -6.02
CA GLU A 144 -8.25 3.26 -5.34
C GLU A 144 -9.06 4.12 -4.36
N VAL A 145 -8.42 5.00 -3.58
CA VAL A 145 -9.14 5.93 -2.71
C VAL A 145 -10.00 6.88 -3.53
N GLN A 146 -9.44 7.50 -4.57
CA GLN A 146 -10.20 8.38 -5.47
C GLN A 146 -11.38 7.67 -6.15
N ARG A 147 -11.18 6.41 -6.52
CA ARG A 147 -12.26 5.60 -7.11
C ARG A 147 -13.47 5.49 -6.18
N VAL A 148 -13.23 5.23 -4.89
CA VAL A 148 -14.32 5.12 -3.90
C VAL A 148 -15.07 6.44 -3.77
N TYR A 149 -14.37 7.56 -3.68
CA TYR A 149 -14.99 8.88 -3.53
C TYR A 149 -15.72 9.33 -4.82
N ARG A 150 -15.12 9.13 -5.99
CA ARG A 150 -15.74 9.47 -7.29
C ARG A 150 -17.01 8.68 -7.57
N LEU A 151 -17.09 7.41 -7.17
CA LEU A 151 -18.32 6.60 -7.28
C LEU A 151 -19.49 7.20 -6.49
N GLN A 152 -19.20 8.00 -5.47
CA GLN A 152 -20.20 8.70 -4.66
C GLN A 152 -20.40 10.17 -5.09
N GLY A 153 -19.76 10.61 -6.17
CA GLY A 153 -19.84 11.98 -6.65
C GLY A 153 -19.10 13.00 -5.80
N VAL A 154 -18.11 12.54 -5.01
CA VAL A 154 -17.27 13.40 -4.17
C VAL A 154 -15.91 13.57 -4.82
N GLU A 155 -15.43 14.81 -4.90
CA GLU A 155 -14.10 15.15 -5.40
C GLU A 155 -13.18 15.56 -4.24
N ILE A 156 -12.04 14.87 -4.14
CA ILE A 156 -10.98 15.19 -3.18
C ILE A 156 -9.70 15.45 -3.98
N SER A 157 -8.91 16.44 -3.57
CA SER A 157 -7.60 16.67 -4.20
C SER A 157 -6.61 15.57 -3.82
N ASP A 158 -5.89 15.04 -4.81
CA ASP A 158 -4.92 13.95 -4.66
C ASP A 158 -3.86 14.25 -3.58
N LYS A 159 -3.43 15.51 -3.45
CA LYS A 159 -2.43 15.94 -2.45
C LYS A 159 -2.76 15.57 -1.01
N HIS A 160 -4.04 15.50 -0.64
CA HIS A 160 -4.45 15.10 0.72
C HIS A 160 -4.21 13.60 0.94
N ILE A 161 -4.47 12.80 -0.09
CA ILE A 161 -4.19 11.35 -0.08
C ILE A 161 -2.66 11.13 -0.12
N GLU A 162 -1.94 11.87 -0.95
CA GLU A 162 -0.48 11.80 -1.07
C GLU A 162 0.24 12.05 0.26
N VAL A 163 -0.20 13.06 1.03
CA VAL A 163 0.34 13.35 2.37
C VAL A 163 0.23 12.15 3.29
N ILE A 164 -0.94 11.48 3.31
CA ILE A 164 -1.17 10.31 4.16
C ILE A 164 -0.33 9.12 3.67
N VAL A 165 -0.36 8.82 2.38
CA VAL A 165 0.40 7.70 1.78
C VAL A 165 1.90 7.88 1.98
N ARG A 166 2.43 9.10 1.89
CA ARG A 166 3.83 9.41 2.19
C ARG A 166 4.19 9.01 3.62
N GLN A 167 3.33 9.32 4.61
CA GLN A 167 3.57 8.93 6.01
C GLN A 167 3.50 7.41 6.21
N MET A 168 2.64 6.71 5.47
CA MET A 168 2.55 5.25 5.52
C MET A 168 3.81 4.55 5.00
N LEU A 169 4.55 5.20 4.09
CA LEU A 169 5.76 4.67 3.44
C LEU A 169 7.06 5.27 4.00
N LYS A 170 7.00 5.97 5.14
CA LYS A 170 8.13 6.69 5.71
C LYS A 170 9.20 5.78 6.32
N LYS A 171 8.88 4.53 6.64
CA LYS A 171 9.74 3.62 7.40
C LYS A 171 10.40 2.55 6.55
N ILE A 172 11.65 2.25 6.90
CA ILE A 172 12.44 1.13 6.38
C ILE A 172 12.67 0.15 7.52
N ARG A 173 12.55 -1.14 7.22
CA ARG A 173 12.97 -2.22 8.12
C ARG A 173 14.39 -2.61 7.78
N ILE A 174 15.28 -2.57 8.75
CA ILE A 174 16.66 -3.00 8.59
C ILE A 174 16.69 -4.53 8.47
N GLU A 175 17.28 -5.05 7.41
CA GLU A 175 17.52 -6.49 7.21
C GLU A 175 18.94 -6.84 7.66
N ASP A 176 19.95 -6.07 7.23
CA ASP A 176 21.33 -6.20 7.65
C ASP A 176 21.85 -4.83 8.10
N ASN A 177 22.54 -4.80 9.22
CA ASN A 177 23.07 -3.55 9.78
C ASN A 177 24.39 -3.10 9.16
N GLY A 178 25.11 -3.96 8.43
CA GLY A 178 26.46 -3.63 7.96
C GLY A 178 27.35 -3.12 9.12
N ASP A 179 28.03 -2.00 8.89
CA ASP A 179 28.87 -1.33 9.90
C ASP A 179 28.12 -0.19 10.63
N THR A 180 26.80 -0.08 10.47
CA THR A 180 25.98 0.95 11.13
C THR A 180 25.58 0.55 12.55
N GLU A 181 25.09 1.52 13.33
CA GLU A 181 24.55 1.28 14.68
C GLU A 181 23.10 0.78 14.68
N PHE A 182 22.50 0.61 13.51
CA PHE A 182 21.13 0.10 13.41
C PHE A 182 21.02 -1.34 13.88
N LEU A 183 19.91 -1.68 14.50
CA LEU A 183 19.61 -3.05 14.90
C LEU A 183 18.78 -3.75 13.83
N PRO A 184 19.14 -4.98 13.42
CA PRO A 184 18.34 -5.76 12.49
C PRO A 184 16.89 -5.93 12.98
N GLY A 185 15.92 -5.77 12.06
CA GLY A 185 14.50 -5.84 12.35
C GLY A 185 13.85 -4.56 12.86
N THR A 186 14.62 -3.52 13.18
CA THR A 186 14.07 -2.21 13.60
C THR A 186 13.48 -1.42 12.44
N LEU A 187 12.58 -0.50 12.77
CA LEU A 187 11.98 0.44 11.82
C LEU A 187 12.64 1.81 11.97
N VAL A 188 13.32 2.25 10.93
CA VAL A 188 14.04 3.53 10.87
C VAL A 188 13.35 4.46 9.87
N ASP A 189 13.46 5.77 10.07
CA ASP A 189 12.98 6.74 9.09
C ASP A 189 13.83 6.69 7.82
N PHE A 190 13.17 6.79 6.66
CA PHE A 190 13.83 6.74 5.34
C PHE A 190 14.98 7.75 5.22
N LEU A 191 14.76 8.99 5.65
CA LEU A 191 15.80 10.04 5.59
C LEU A 191 16.98 9.73 6.51
N GLU A 192 16.73 9.28 7.72
CA GLU A 192 17.78 8.87 8.66
C GLU A 192 18.62 7.70 8.12
N TYR A 193 17.93 6.73 7.49
CA TYR A 193 18.59 5.60 6.84
C TYR A 193 19.49 6.06 5.67
N GLU A 194 19.00 6.97 4.82
CA GLU A 194 19.80 7.52 3.72
C GLU A 194 21.00 8.30 4.23
N ASP A 195 20.82 9.20 5.22
CA ASP A 195 21.89 10.03 5.78
C ASP A 195 23.01 9.17 6.39
N VAL A 196 22.65 8.14 7.16
CA VAL A 196 23.63 7.23 7.78
C VAL A 196 24.37 6.40 6.72
N ASN A 197 23.65 5.86 5.73
CA ASN A 197 24.29 5.07 4.67
C ASN A 197 25.23 5.92 3.80
N GLU A 198 24.83 7.15 3.47
CA GLU A 198 25.70 8.08 2.74
C GLU A 198 26.99 8.39 3.53
N GLN A 199 26.87 8.52 4.86
CA GLN A 199 28.05 8.70 5.70
C GLN A 199 28.94 7.46 5.71
N MET A 200 28.37 6.26 5.83
CA MET A 200 29.14 5.00 5.81
C MET A 200 29.87 4.81 4.48
N GLU A 201 29.23 5.10 3.35
CA GLU A 201 29.86 5.06 2.04
C GLU A 201 31.04 6.05 1.92
N LYS A 202 30.90 7.28 2.42
CA LYS A 202 31.99 8.28 2.46
C LYS A 202 33.18 7.83 3.31
N GLU A 203 32.92 7.05 4.36
CA GLU A 203 33.94 6.48 5.23
C GLU A 203 34.53 5.15 4.67
N GLY A 204 34.01 4.64 3.57
CA GLY A 204 34.44 3.37 2.97
C GLY A 204 34.04 2.14 3.78
N LYS A 205 32.98 2.26 4.61
CA LYS A 205 32.38 1.19 5.41
C LYS A 205 31.16 0.59 4.70
N GLN A 206 30.72 -0.57 5.17
CA GLN A 206 29.56 -1.23 4.61
C GLN A 206 28.26 -0.56 5.09
N PRO A 207 27.39 -0.05 4.19
CA PRO A 207 26.11 0.53 4.56
C PRO A 207 25.14 -0.57 5.03
N ALA A 208 24.09 -0.16 5.76
CA ALA A 208 23.01 -1.06 6.15
C ALA A 208 22.13 -1.39 4.94
N ASP A 209 21.64 -2.63 4.89
CA ASP A 209 20.60 -3.05 3.95
C ASP A 209 19.23 -3.04 4.62
N GLY A 210 18.23 -2.50 3.92
CA GLY A 210 16.90 -2.34 4.47
C GLY A 210 15.82 -2.33 3.42
N LYS A 211 14.64 -2.82 3.81
CA LYS A 211 13.49 -2.94 2.94
C LYS A 211 12.40 -1.96 3.33
N GLN A 212 11.94 -1.17 2.37
CA GLN A 212 10.85 -0.26 2.63
C GLN A 212 9.57 -1.01 2.98
N VAL A 213 8.88 -0.54 4.02
CA VAL A 213 7.65 -1.14 4.51
C VAL A 213 6.51 -0.15 4.46
N MET A 214 5.31 -0.66 4.23
CA MET A 214 4.09 0.12 4.31
C MET A 214 3.42 -0.14 5.65
N LEU A 215 3.17 0.92 6.41
CA LEU A 215 2.47 0.86 7.69
C LEU A 215 1.05 1.41 7.53
N GLY A 216 0.08 0.80 8.18
CA GLY A 216 -1.24 1.41 8.33
C GLY A 216 -1.14 2.72 9.14
N ILE A 217 -2.10 3.62 8.96
CA ILE A 217 -2.08 4.96 9.58
C ILE A 217 -1.94 4.89 11.10
N THR A 218 -2.60 3.94 11.76
CA THR A 218 -2.49 3.72 13.21
C THR A 218 -1.07 3.38 13.61
N LYS A 219 -0.43 2.40 12.94
CA LYS A 219 0.96 2.01 13.21
C LYS A 219 1.94 3.11 12.86
N ALA A 220 1.74 3.80 11.73
CA ALA A 220 2.59 4.90 11.30
C ALA A 220 2.57 6.06 12.31
N SER A 221 1.41 6.37 12.89
CA SER A 221 1.27 7.41 13.91
C SER A 221 2.00 7.07 15.21
N LEU A 222 2.06 5.79 15.59
CA LEU A 222 2.75 5.33 16.79
C LEU A 222 4.26 5.10 16.58
N ALA A 223 4.67 4.91 15.32
CA ALA A 223 6.07 4.69 14.95
C ALA A 223 6.87 6.01 14.81
N THR A 224 6.35 7.13 15.28
CA THR A 224 7.04 8.43 15.28
C THR A 224 7.65 8.70 16.64
N ASN A 225 8.73 9.50 16.67
CA ASN A 225 9.35 10.00 17.91
C ASN A 225 8.55 11.17 18.54
N SER A 226 7.36 11.48 18.02
CA SER A 226 6.53 12.57 18.50
C SER A 226 5.63 12.13 19.66
N PHE A 227 5.88 12.69 20.84
CA PHE A 227 5.02 12.54 22.01
C PHE A 227 3.55 12.93 21.74
N LEU A 228 3.33 14.00 20.98
CA LEU A 228 1.97 14.47 20.65
C LEU A 228 1.19 13.45 19.78
N SER A 229 1.88 12.75 18.88
CA SER A 229 1.25 11.70 18.08
C SER A 229 0.79 10.53 18.95
N ALA A 230 1.61 10.09 19.90
CA ALA A 230 1.24 9.04 20.84
C ALA A 230 0.10 9.48 21.77
N ALA A 231 0.13 10.71 22.24
CA ALA A 231 -0.91 11.28 23.10
C ALA A 231 -2.27 11.30 22.40
N SER A 232 -2.33 11.60 21.11
CA SER A 232 -3.57 11.62 20.32
C SER A 232 -4.24 10.24 20.21
N PHE A 233 -3.46 9.15 20.30
CA PHE A 233 -3.96 7.78 20.34
C PHE A 233 -4.12 7.20 21.76
N GLN A 234 -3.94 7.98 22.81
CA GLN A 234 -3.93 7.51 24.21
C GLN A 234 -2.89 6.41 24.51
N GLU A 235 -1.82 6.37 23.73
CA GLU A 235 -0.73 5.37 23.81
C GLU A 235 0.57 6.00 24.34
N THR A 236 0.43 6.96 25.25
CA THR A 236 1.55 7.71 25.84
C THR A 236 2.58 6.83 26.53
N THR A 237 2.13 5.73 27.13
CA THR A 237 2.98 4.78 27.86
C THR A 237 3.92 3.98 26.95
N LYS A 238 3.67 3.95 25.64
CA LYS A 238 4.56 3.26 24.67
C LYS A 238 5.71 4.14 24.18
N VAL A 239 5.62 5.45 24.36
CA VAL A 239 6.59 6.43 23.84
C VAL A 239 7.38 7.11 24.94
N LEU A 240 6.84 7.13 26.17
CA LEU A 240 7.59 7.56 27.34
C LEU A 240 8.42 6.40 27.88
N PRO A 241 9.77 6.56 28.00
CA PRO A 241 10.61 5.54 28.63
C PRO A 241 10.28 5.33 30.10
#